data_307eb7ffb9f384db35002e42547c1bdf
#
_entry.id   307eb7ffb9f384db35002e42547c1bdf
#
_cell.length_a   1.000
_cell.length_b   1.000
_cell.length_c   1.000
_cell.angle_alpha   90.00
_cell.angle_beta   90.00
_cell.angle_gamma   90.00
#
_symmetry.space_group_name_H-M   'P 1'
#
loop_
_entity.id
_entity.type
_entity.pdbx_description
1 polymer ?
#
loop_
_entity_poly.entity_id
_entity_poly.type
_entity_poly.pdbx_seq_one_letter_code
_entity_poly.pdbx_strand_id
1 'polypeptide(L)'
;MFGSKLGKLNPLEGGQVVRASSPVFAARAHTLPTGAQPSAPCAPAPALCGPAPTLRETAPALARGASPQSDERIALGHSDSGPCAIDVRVLASHLCVTGQPGMGKTTAMVRLIAQLVGCGISVVVLEPAKVEYADALRRAGVPATALGFDGESGTATLQTNPFLVDERVLPRVWIQDACTCLEDVYGLKEQPLPLHLRALTERLYRLRRIDANRFASSNTDWPTVRDFLTQIQPYLKEETCLSAKLTQDLAGALTSRGRALCQNPAFTVKRGLAANDLLSFGARAKVLQLSDLGPSDGAFVGMLLLLRVMRASRSLGARPLHTVFVVEEAHSLLIDQMSGQPTTFARLYESALAELRAAGIGFATVDQRPALLPAGVLSNSVTKLALASTHGDDRNAIAKALALSEP
;
A
#
# COMPACT_ATOMS: atom_id res chain seq x y z
N MET A 1 42.68 -0.33 14.15
CA MET A 1 43.23 -1.16 13.09
C MET A 1 42.24 -2.28 12.80
N PHE A 2 41.40 -2.14 11.83
CA PHE A 2 40.57 -3.24 11.31
C PHE A 2 40.77 -3.27 9.80
N GLY A 3 41.58 -4.25 9.39
CA GLY A 3 41.95 -4.44 7.99
C GLY A 3 40.82 -5.03 7.17
N SER A 4 40.69 -4.50 5.98
CA SER A 4 39.86 -4.95 4.88
C SER A 4 40.19 -6.36 4.43
N LYS A 5 39.26 -7.29 4.47
CA LYS A 5 39.23 -8.45 3.58
C LYS A 5 37.91 -8.47 2.83
N LEU A 6 37.93 -7.87 1.66
CA LEU A 6 36.90 -8.08 0.63
C LEU A 6 37.17 -9.43 -0.03
N GLY A 7 36.39 -10.44 0.28
CA GLY A 7 36.34 -11.68 -0.46
C GLY A 7 35.80 -11.41 -1.87
N LYS A 8 36.49 -11.95 -2.89
CA LYS A 8 36.06 -11.90 -4.28
C LYS A 8 34.75 -12.65 -4.43
N LEU A 9 33.69 -11.95 -4.78
CA LEU A 9 32.38 -12.50 -5.11
C LEU A 9 32.42 -13.08 -6.53
N ASN A 10 31.90 -14.28 -6.67
CA ASN A 10 31.73 -14.98 -7.95
C ASN A 10 30.57 -14.34 -8.75
N PRO A 11 30.69 -14.12 -10.08
CA PRO A 11 29.76 -13.29 -10.84
C PRO A 11 28.40 -13.90 -11.19
N LEU A 12 27.99 -15.01 -10.63
CA LEU A 12 26.82 -15.76 -11.11
C LEU A 12 25.57 -15.77 -10.21
N GLU A 13 25.56 -15.01 -9.10
CA GLU A 13 24.34 -14.87 -8.28
C GLU A 13 24.03 -13.38 -8.10
N GLY A 14 22.97 -12.92 -8.80
CA GLY A 14 22.63 -11.53 -9.01
C GLY A 14 22.05 -10.75 -7.84
N GLY A 15 22.61 -10.81 -6.64
CA GLY A 15 22.26 -9.93 -5.52
C GLY A 15 23.26 -8.79 -5.38
N GLN A 16 22.80 -7.54 -5.46
CA GLN A 16 23.64 -6.37 -5.18
C GLN A 16 23.54 -5.98 -3.70
N VAL A 17 24.69 -5.96 -3.02
CA VAL A 17 24.82 -5.50 -1.63
C VAL A 17 25.37 -4.08 -1.63
N VAL A 18 24.61 -3.13 -1.08
CA VAL A 18 25.08 -1.76 -0.84
C VAL A 18 25.17 -1.53 0.66
N ARG A 19 26.38 -1.34 1.18
CA ARG A 19 26.62 -0.87 2.56
C ARG A 19 26.77 0.64 2.54
N ALA A 20 25.92 1.35 3.28
CA ALA A 20 26.10 2.76 3.57
C ALA A 20 26.78 2.88 4.95
N SER A 21 28.01 3.40 5.00
CA SER A 21 28.62 3.91 6.21
C SER A 21 27.93 5.22 6.61
N SER A 22 27.76 5.47 7.91
CA SER A 22 27.06 6.63 8.48
C SER A 22 27.42 7.93 7.76
N PRO A 23 26.43 8.69 7.27
CA PRO A 23 26.74 9.99 6.68
C PRO A 23 26.95 11.02 7.79
N VAL A 24 28.17 11.46 7.95
CA VAL A 24 28.44 12.74 8.61
C VAL A 24 28.07 13.82 7.60
N PHE A 25 26.85 14.31 7.65
CA PHE A 25 26.45 15.48 6.89
C PHE A 25 26.71 16.75 7.68
N ALA A 26 27.79 17.46 7.35
CA ALA A 26 27.95 18.86 7.70
C ALA A 26 26.99 19.69 6.83
N ALA A 27 25.85 20.08 7.38
CA ALA A 27 25.00 21.09 6.79
C ALA A 27 25.70 22.45 6.92
N ARG A 28 26.23 23.02 5.83
CA ARG A 28 26.57 24.43 5.77
C ARG A 28 25.27 25.22 5.67
N ALA A 29 24.91 25.86 6.79
CA ALA A 29 23.88 26.87 6.80
C ALA A 29 24.40 28.11 6.03
N HIS A 30 23.79 28.44 4.89
CA HIS A 30 23.91 29.76 4.30
C HIS A 30 22.91 30.66 4.98
N THR A 31 23.42 31.61 5.78
CA THR A 31 22.68 32.74 6.33
C THR A 31 22.28 33.67 5.19
N LEU A 32 20.98 33.89 5.01
CA LEU A 32 20.44 34.99 4.21
C LEU A 32 20.32 36.24 5.07
N PRO A 33 20.54 37.45 4.53
CA PRO A 33 20.53 38.69 5.28
C PRO A 33 19.13 39.12 5.69
N THR A 34 19.02 39.56 6.94
CA THR A 34 17.89 40.24 7.54
C THR A 34 17.71 41.63 6.94
N GLY A 35 16.49 41.97 6.54
CA GLY A 35 16.14 43.39 6.33
C GLY A 35 15.00 43.61 5.33
N ALA A 36 13.75 43.63 5.78
CA ALA A 36 12.71 44.53 5.26
C ALA A 36 11.50 44.52 6.21
N GLN A 37 11.09 45.71 6.59
CA GLN A 37 9.96 46.03 7.47
C GLN A 37 8.59 45.84 6.81
N PRO A 38 7.49 45.75 7.61
CA PRO A 38 6.17 45.40 7.12
C PRO A 38 5.43 46.61 6.53
N SER A 39 4.74 46.42 5.44
CA SER A 39 3.75 47.34 4.90
C SER A 39 2.32 46.81 5.10
N ALA A 40 1.44 47.75 5.36
CA ALA A 40 0.09 47.77 5.89
C ALA A 40 -0.98 46.86 5.20
N PRO A 41 -2.17 46.68 5.84
CA PRO A 41 -3.16 45.69 5.46
C PRO A 41 -4.03 46.14 4.29
N CYS A 42 -4.33 45.22 3.39
CA CYS A 42 -5.26 45.39 2.29
C CYS A 42 -6.62 44.74 2.62
N ALA A 43 -7.67 45.41 2.23
CA ALA A 43 -9.08 45.15 2.53
C ALA A 43 -9.62 43.83 1.95
N PRO A 44 -10.78 43.32 2.45
CA PRO A 44 -11.33 42.01 2.05
C PRO A 44 -12.03 42.12 0.69
N ALA A 45 -11.78 41.13 -0.17
CA ALA A 45 -12.48 40.93 -1.44
C ALA A 45 -13.76 40.07 -1.24
N PRO A 46 -14.79 40.26 -2.07
CA PRO A 46 -16.12 39.72 -1.86
C PRO A 46 -16.21 38.20 -2.19
N ALA A 47 -17.08 37.54 -1.43
CA ALA A 47 -17.47 36.16 -1.64
C ALA A 47 -18.16 35.94 -2.99
N LEU A 48 -17.61 35.08 -3.83
CA LEU A 48 -18.30 34.51 -4.98
C LEU A 48 -18.52 33.01 -4.71
N CYS A 49 -19.75 32.72 -4.31
CA CYS A 49 -20.30 31.37 -4.22
C CYS A 49 -20.59 30.91 -5.66
N GLY A 50 -19.76 30.00 -6.20
CA GLY A 50 -19.99 29.31 -7.46
C GLY A 50 -20.02 27.79 -7.20
N PRO A 51 -20.88 27.02 -7.90
CA PRO A 51 -20.98 25.59 -7.67
C PRO A 51 -19.71 24.87 -8.10
N ALA A 52 -19.36 23.83 -7.34
CA ALA A 52 -18.21 22.97 -7.57
C ALA A 52 -18.19 22.42 -9.01
N PRO A 53 -17.03 22.38 -9.69
CA PRO A 53 -16.94 21.82 -11.02
C PRO A 53 -17.12 20.29 -10.94
N THR A 54 -18.15 19.79 -11.60
CA THR A 54 -18.32 18.38 -11.91
C THR A 54 -17.20 17.94 -12.84
N LEU A 55 -16.28 17.14 -12.32
CA LEU A 55 -15.28 16.43 -13.12
C LEU A 55 -15.98 15.35 -13.98
N ARG A 56 -16.44 15.75 -15.17
CA ARG A 56 -16.62 14.85 -16.30
C ARG A 56 -15.30 14.83 -17.07
N GLU A 57 -14.40 13.95 -16.70
CA GLU A 57 -13.35 13.53 -17.61
C GLU A 57 -13.66 12.14 -18.10
N THR A 58 -13.94 12.06 -19.40
CA THR A 58 -13.88 10.82 -20.20
C THR A 58 -12.52 10.20 -19.97
N ALA A 59 -12.50 8.95 -19.51
CA ALA A 59 -11.28 8.19 -19.32
C ALA A 59 -10.45 8.22 -20.62
N PRO A 60 -9.25 8.80 -20.61
CA PRO A 60 -8.39 8.69 -21.77
C PRO A 60 -7.97 7.23 -21.91
N ALA A 61 -8.05 6.72 -23.13
CA ALA A 61 -7.45 5.45 -23.52
C ALA A 61 -6.04 5.40 -22.94
N LEU A 62 -5.68 4.29 -22.27
CA LEU A 62 -4.37 4.04 -21.66
C LEU A 62 -3.26 4.49 -22.61
N ALA A 63 -2.80 5.71 -22.45
CA ALA A 63 -1.65 6.21 -23.16
C ALA A 63 -0.49 5.28 -22.81
N ARG A 64 0.16 4.73 -23.82
CA ARG A 64 1.39 3.95 -23.63
C ARG A 64 2.41 4.90 -23.00
N GLY A 65 2.58 4.80 -21.69
CA GLY A 65 3.64 5.50 -20.98
C GLY A 65 4.96 5.15 -21.64
N ALA A 66 5.80 6.15 -21.86
CA ALA A 66 7.16 5.93 -22.32
C ALA A 66 7.83 4.93 -21.37
N SER A 67 8.32 3.81 -21.91
CA SER A 67 9.16 2.90 -21.14
C SER A 67 10.39 3.67 -20.64
N PRO A 68 10.87 3.43 -19.40
CA PRO A 68 12.12 4.02 -18.94
C PRO A 68 13.22 3.76 -19.97
N GLN A 69 14.00 4.79 -20.28
CA GLN A 69 15.10 4.66 -21.23
C GLN A 69 16.13 3.65 -20.69
N SER A 70 16.83 2.96 -21.58
CA SER A 70 17.63 1.77 -21.29
C SER A 70 18.78 1.93 -20.29
N ASP A 71 19.07 3.15 -19.80
CA ASP A 71 20.21 3.49 -18.94
C ASP A 71 19.84 4.29 -17.67
N GLU A 72 18.59 4.28 -17.21
CA GLU A 72 18.20 5.03 -16.02
C GLU A 72 18.72 4.36 -14.74
N ARG A 73 19.64 5.04 -14.06
CA ARG A 73 20.23 4.60 -12.79
C ARG A 73 19.74 5.45 -11.63
N ILE A 74 19.42 4.79 -10.54
CA ILE A 74 19.03 5.42 -9.28
C ILE A 74 20.23 5.52 -8.36
N ALA A 75 20.61 6.73 -7.98
CA ALA A 75 21.68 6.99 -7.05
C ALA A 75 21.25 6.64 -5.62
N LEU A 76 21.98 5.75 -4.96
CA LEU A 76 21.76 5.36 -3.56
C LEU A 76 22.68 6.12 -2.61
N GLY A 77 23.82 6.62 -3.06
CA GLY A 77 24.81 7.32 -2.25
C GLY A 77 26.23 7.18 -2.80
N HIS A 78 27.20 7.27 -1.92
CA HIS A 78 28.62 7.13 -2.23
C HIS A 78 29.25 6.09 -1.29
N SER A 79 30.16 5.31 -1.81
CA SER A 79 31.06 4.43 -1.07
C SER A 79 32.49 4.91 -1.19
N ASP A 80 33.43 4.30 -0.48
CA ASP A 80 34.85 4.58 -0.61
C ASP A 80 35.39 4.34 -2.03
N SER A 81 34.71 3.48 -2.79
CA SER A 81 35.03 3.17 -4.20
C SER A 81 34.29 4.06 -5.21
N GLY A 82 33.50 5.02 -4.77
CA GLY A 82 32.78 5.96 -5.63
C GLY A 82 31.25 5.94 -5.50
N PRO A 83 30.52 6.54 -6.45
CA PRO A 83 29.06 6.61 -6.39
C PRO A 83 28.41 5.23 -6.51
N CYS A 84 27.42 4.98 -5.62
CA CYS A 84 26.61 3.77 -5.64
C CYS A 84 25.28 4.06 -6.33
N ALA A 85 24.98 3.32 -7.38
CA ALA A 85 23.71 3.43 -8.09
C ALA A 85 23.26 2.05 -8.59
N ILE A 86 21.94 1.86 -8.65
CA ILE A 86 21.31 0.66 -9.20
C ILE A 86 20.52 0.99 -10.47
N ASP A 87 20.35 0.01 -11.34
CA ASP A 87 19.43 0.12 -12.47
C ASP A 87 17.99 0.16 -11.94
N VAL A 88 17.19 1.10 -12.43
CA VAL A 88 15.79 1.27 -12.03
C VAL A 88 14.99 -0.03 -12.22
N ARG A 89 15.29 -0.81 -13.25
CA ARG A 89 14.60 -2.06 -13.59
C ARG A 89 14.76 -3.15 -12.52
N VAL A 90 15.83 -3.09 -11.74
CA VAL A 90 16.07 -4.05 -10.64
C VAL A 90 14.99 -3.96 -9.56
N LEU A 91 14.35 -2.80 -9.43
CA LEU A 91 13.27 -2.60 -8.46
C LEU A 91 11.98 -3.36 -8.81
N ALA A 92 11.82 -3.85 -10.04
CA ALA A 92 10.78 -4.82 -10.37
C ALA A 92 10.95 -6.13 -9.58
N SER A 93 12.19 -6.46 -9.16
CA SER A 93 12.52 -7.61 -8.31
C SER A 93 12.58 -7.27 -6.83
N HIS A 94 11.93 -6.20 -6.44
CA HIS A 94 11.67 -5.71 -5.10
C HIS A 94 12.91 -5.27 -4.32
N LEU A 95 12.68 -4.35 -3.39
CA LEU A 95 13.66 -3.75 -2.50
C LEU A 95 13.25 -4.02 -1.04
N CYS A 96 14.20 -4.36 -0.20
CA CYS A 96 14.03 -4.34 1.25
C CYS A 96 14.97 -3.30 1.86
N VAL A 97 14.42 -2.36 2.61
CA VAL A 97 15.17 -1.30 3.31
C VAL A 97 15.04 -1.52 4.80
N THR A 98 16.17 -1.69 5.47
CA THR A 98 16.20 -1.96 6.91
C THR A 98 17.15 -1.04 7.64
N GLY A 99 16.91 -0.83 8.92
CA GLY A 99 17.77 0.00 9.79
C GLY A 99 17.02 0.52 10.99
N GLN A 100 17.76 0.87 12.02
CA GLN A 100 17.17 1.40 13.26
C GLN A 100 16.47 2.75 13.06
N PRO A 101 15.61 3.16 14.01
CA PRO A 101 15.05 4.51 14.04
C PRO A 101 16.17 5.57 13.97
N GLY A 102 15.95 6.62 13.20
CA GLY A 102 16.90 7.72 13.06
C GLY A 102 18.09 7.46 12.10
N MET A 103 18.25 6.25 11.56
CA MET A 103 19.36 5.93 10.64
C MET A 103 19.10 6.41 9.19
N GLY A 104 18.04 7.15 8.93
CA GLY A 104 17.82 7.78 7.64
C GLY A 104 17.00 6.96 6.64
N LYS A 105 16.24 5.93 7.07
CA LYS A 105 15.37 5.15 6.16
C LYS A 105 14.43 6.04 5.37
N THR A 106 13.63 6.87 6.04
CA THR A 106 12.69 7.80 5.39
C THR A 106 13.40 8.76 4.44
N THR A 107 14.57 9.28 4.81
CA THR A 107 15.38 10.15 3.95
C THR A 107 15.86 9.42 2.69
N ALA A 108 16.34 8.19 2.84
CA ALA A 108 16.76 7.35 1.71
C ALA A 108 15.59 7.05 0.78
N MET A 109 14.43 6.71 1.35
CA MET A 109 13.22 6.42 0.59
C MET A 109 12.67 7.66 -0.13
N VAL A 110 12.64 8.84 0.50
CA VAL A 110 12.20 10.09 -0.15
C VAL A 110 13.10 10.40 -1.37
N ARG A 111 14.41 10.21 -1.25
CA ARG A 111 15.35 10.39 -2.38
C ARG A 111 15.11 9.35 -3.49
N LEU A 112 14.86 8.10 -3.11
CA LEU A 112 14.51 7.04 -4.06
C LEU A 112 13.21 7.38 -4.80
N ILE A 113 12.16 7.76 -4.07
CA ILE A 113 10.85 8.13 -4.63
C ILE A 113 10.99 9.32 -5.58
N ALA A 114 11.78 10.35 -5.22
CA ALA A 114 12.02 11.50 -6.08
C ALA A 114 12.62 11.09 -7.43
N GLN A 115 13.58 10.18 -7.42
CA GLN A 115 14.23 9.68 -8.63
C GLN A 115 13.26 8.79 -9.44
N LEU A 116 12.48 7.90 -8.80
CA LEU A 116 11.48 7.07 -9.46
C LEU A 116 10.44 7.92 -10.19
N VAL A 117 9.91 8.94 -9.50
CA VAL A 117 8.95 9.88 -10.09
C VAL A 117 9.60 10.64 -11.25
N GLY A 118 10.89 11.04 -11.13
CA GLY A 118 11.68 11.63 -12.21
C GLY A 118 11.83 10.72 -13.44
N CYS A 119 11.92 9.41 -13.23
CA CYS A 119 11.94 8.39 -14.29
C CYS A 119 10.54 8.03 -14.84
N GLY A 120 9.49 8.75 -14.45
CA GLY A 120 8.13 8.46 -14.92
C GLY A 120 7.42 7.32 -14.22
N ILE A 121 7.99 6.77 -13.12
CA ILE A 121 7.44 5.66 -12.36
C ILE A 121 6.51 6.19 -11.26
N SER A 122 5.31 5.63 -11.19
CA SER A 122 4.35 5.92 -10.12
C SER A 122 4.79 5.28 -8.81
N VAL A 123 4.58 5.97 -7.70
CA VAL A 123 4.87 5.42 -6.38
C VAL A 123 3.64 5.49 -5.49
N VAL A 124 3.33 4.39 -4.82
CA VAL A 124 2.26 4.31 -3.82
C VAL A 124 2.89 3.95 -2.48
N VAL A 125 2.79 4.84 -1.52
CA VAL A 125 3.32 4.64 -0.15
C VAL A 125 2.17 4.25 0.76
N LEU A 126 2.32 3.17 1.52
CA LEU A 126 1.42 2.76 2.59
C LEU A 126 2.06 3.14 3.94
N GLU A 127 1.39 3.96 4.71
CA GLU A 127 1.80 4.41 6.04
C GLU A 127 0.87 3.83 7.13
N PRO A 128 1.13 2.61 7.61
CA PRO A 128 0.25 1.98 8.60
C PRO A 128 0.46 2.48 10.03
N ALA A 129 1.60 3.07 10.34
CA ALA A 129 1.97 3.43 11.71
C ALA A 129 2.26 4.92 11.93
N LYS A 130 2.79 5.61 10.92
CA LYS A 130 3.21 7.02 11.03
C LYS A 130 2.86 7.79 9.76
N VAL A 131 2.64 9.08 9.89
CA VAL A 131 2.34 10.00 8.78
C VAL A 131 3.55 10.92 8.57
N GLU A 132 4.45 10.57 7.65
CA GLU A 132 5.71 11.30 7.44
C GLU A 132 5.98 11.61 5.95
N TYR A 133 5.58 10.72 5.05
CA TYR A 133 6.01 10.78 3.65
C TYR A 133 5.39 11.93 2.86
N ALA A 134 4.13 12.25 3.09
CA ALA A 134 3.46 13.31 2.34
C ALA A 134 4.19 14.66 2.48
N ASP A 135 4.54 15.03 3.71
CA ASP A 135 5.27 16.26 3.99
C ASP A 135 6.75 16.19 3.57
N ALA A 136 7.39 15.04 3.77
CA ALA A 136 8.78 14.85 3.36
C ALA A 136 8.95 14.93 1.84
N LEU A 137 8.02 14.33 1.07
CA LEU A 137 8.01 14.41 -0.40
C LEU A 137 7.72 15.83 -0.88
N ARG A 138 6.76 16.53 -0.25
CA ARG A 138 6.46 17.92 -0.58
C ARG A 138 7.69 18.83 -0.37
N ARG A 139 8.39 18.68 0.76
CA ARG A 139 9.65 19.40 1.02
C ARG A 139 10.75 19.08 0.01
N ALA A 140 10.75 17.86 -0.52
CA ALA A 140 11.68 17.44 -1.57
C ALA A 140 11.26 17.87 -2.98
N GLY A 141 10.14 18.60 -3.14
CA GLY A 141 9.64 19.06 -4.44
C GLY A 141 9.00 17.93 -5.28
N VAL A 142 8.65 16.80 -4.66
CA VAL A 142 8.02 15.67 -5.37
C VAL A 142 6.50 15.84 -5.37
N PRO A 143 5.82 15.78 -6.54
CA PRO A 143 4.36 15.79 -6.60
C PRO A 143 3.78 14.59 -5.83
N ALA A 144 3.15 14.85 -4.71
CA ALA A 144 2.57 13.82 -3.85
C ALA A 144 1.13 14.17 -3.46
N THR A 145 0.25 13.17 -3.52
CA THR A 145 -1.14 13.27 -3.05
C THR A 145 -1.28 12.39 -1.81
N ALA A 146 -1.61 12.98 -0.67
CA ALA A 146 -1.96 12.26 0.54
C ALA A 146 -3.45 11.88 0.53
N LEU A 147 -3.74 10.65 0.88
CA LEU A 147 -5.08 10.11 1.08
C LEU A 147 -5.13 9.53 2.50
N GLY A 148 -6.02 10.06 3.33
CA GLY A 148 -6.10 9.71 4.74
C GLY A 148 -7.42 10.18 5.34
N PHE A 149 -7.39 10.49 6.61
CA PHE A 149 -8.51 11.05 7.36
C PHE A 149 -8.19 12.49 7.75
N ASP A 150 -9.11 13.39 7.50
CA ASP A 150 -9.03 14.77 7.98
C ASP A 150 -9.78 14.90 9.30
N GLY A 151 -9.04 15.01 10.39
CA GLY A 151 -9.60 15.12 11.74
C GLY A 151 -10.36 16.41 12.01
N GLU A 152 -10.13 17.48 11.23
CA GLU A 152 -10.83 18.75 11.40
C GLU A 152 -12.22 18.72 10.77
N SER A 153 -12.32 18.22 9.54
CA SER A 153 -13.60 18.11 8.82
C SER A 153 -14.37 16.82 9.12
N GLY A 154 -13.73 15.83 9.73
CA GLY A 154 -14.30 14.49 9.93
C GLY A 154 -14.51 13.72 8.62
N THR A 155 -13.82 14.10 7.53
CA THR A 155 -13.95 13.48 6.22
C THR A 155 -12.76 12.56 5.92
N ALA A 156 -13.01 11.47 5.19
CA ALA A 156 -11.97 10.60 4.69
C ALA A 156 -11.74 10.87 3.20
N THR A 157 -10.48 11.11 2.83
CA THR A 157 -10.04 11.13 1.42
C THR A 157 -9.55 9.76 0.98
N LEU A 158 -9.10 8.91 1.91
CA LEU A 158 -8.85 7.49 1.69
C LEU A 158 -10.17 6.73 1.83
N GLN A 159 -10.79 6.45 0.71
CA GLN A 159 -12.08 5.79 0.67
C GLN A 159 -12.01 4.52 -0.18
N THR A 160 -12.62 3.44 0.30
CA THR A 160 -12.75 2.18 -0.42
C THR A 160 -14.11 1.56 -0.16
N ASN A 161 -14.67 0.91 -1.17
CA ASN A 161 -15.88 0.13 -1.02
C ASN A 161 -15.53 -1.37 -1.17
N PRO A 162 -15.68 -2.20 -0.12
CA PRO A 162 -15.34 -3.62 -0.21
C PRO A 162 -16.13 -4.38 -1.29
N PHE A 163 -17.29 -3.86 -1.68
CA PHE A 163 -18.16 -4.48 -2.69
C PHE A 163 -17.97 -3.90 -4.11
N LEU A 164 -17.09 -2.93 -4.31
CA LEU A 164 -16.70 -2.45 -5.63
C LEU A 164 -15.82 -3.48 -6.31
N VAL A 165 -16.10 -3.83 -7.56
CA VAL A 165 -15.27 -4.72 -8.38
C VAL A 165 -14.53 -3.92 -9.46
N ASP A 166 -13.25 -4.16 -9.60
CA ASP A 166 -12.43 -3.53 -10.63
C ASP A 166 -12.76 -4.06 -12.02
N GLU A 167 -12.46 -3.27 -13.05
CA GLU A 167 -12.61 -3.67 -14.43
C GLU A 167 -11.89 -5.00 -14.72
N ARG A 168 -12.51 -5.85 -15.54
CA ARG A 168 -11.98 -7.17 -15.91
C ARG A 168 -11.74 -8.14 -14.75
N VAL A 169 -12.36 -7.87 -13.60
CA VAL A 169 -12.48 -8.82 -12.49
C VAL A 169 -13.91 -9.34 -12.47
N LEU A 170 -14.08 -10.66 -12.35
CA LEU A 170 -15.43 -11.24 -12.21
C LEU A 170 -15.96 -11.01 -10.80
N PRO A 171 -17.20 -10.53 -10.63
CA PRO A 171 -17.77 -10.28 -9.31
C PRO A 171 -17.72 -11.51 -8.39
N ARG A 172 -17.95 -12.73 -8.90
CA ARG A 172 -17.83 -13.97 -8.09
C ARG A 172 -16.44 -14.18 -7.49
N VAL A 173 -15.39 -13.76 -8.20
CA VAL A 173 -14.01 -13.86 -7.71
C VAL A 173 -13.76 -12.82 -6.63
N TRP A 174 -14.23 -11.59 -6.86
CA TRP A 174 -14.09 -10.51 -5.91
C TRP A 174 -14.89 -10.74 -4.62
N ILE A 175 -16.12 -11.30 -4.71
CA ILE A 175 -16.90 -11.68 -3.53
C ILE A 175 -16.11 -12.61 -2.62
N GLN A 176 -15.44 -13.62 -3.20
CA GLN A 176 -14.60 -14.54 -2.45
C GLN A 176 -13.46 -13.80 -1.75
N ASP A 177 -12.73 -12.93 -2.47
CA ASP A 177 -11.59 -12.19 -1.95
C ASP A 177 -12.00 -11.23 -0.83
N ALA A 178 -13.04 -10.42 -1.06
CA ALA A 178 -13.54 -9.46 -0.08
C ALA A 178 -14.09 -10.14 1.19
N CYS A 179 -14.82 -11.24 1.04
CA CYS A 179 -15.30 -12.01 2.19
C CYS A 179 -14.13 -12.58 2.98
N THR A 180 -13.11 -13.14 2.33
CA THR A 180 -11.92 -13.64 3.03
C THR A 180 -11.23 -12.53 3.83
N CYS A 181 -11.10 -11.32 3.27
CA CYS A 181 -10.55 -10.19 4.02
C CYS A 181 -11.40 -9.83 5.24
N LEU A 182 -12.73 -9.81 5.10
CA LEU A 182 -13.64 -9.55 6.21
C LEU A 182 -13.55 -10.64 7.29
N GLU A 183 -13.50 -11.91 6.88
CA GLU A 183 -13.34 -13.06 7.77
C GLU A 183 -12.06 -12.96 8.61
N ASP A 184 -10.96 -12.63 7.93
CA ASP A 184 -9.64 -12.58 8.56
C ASP A 184 -9.48 -11.40 9.52
N VAL A 185 -9.86 -10.22 9.09
CA VAL A 185 -9.61 -9.00 9.86
C VAL A 185 -10.62 -8.82 10.99
N TYR A 186 -11.89 -9.16 10.75
CA TYR A 186 -12.96 -8.92 11.74
C TYR A 186 -13.40 -10.18 12.50
N GLY A 187 -12.65 -11.26 12.40
CA GLY A 187 -12.86 -12.47 13.20
C GLY A 187 -14.14 -13.22 12.84
N LEU A 188 -14.50 -13.29 11.56
CA LEU A 188 -15.69 -14.00 11.08
C LEU A 188 -15.37 -15.42 10.56
N LYS A 189 -14.37 -16.09 11.15
CA LYS A 189 -13.86 -17.40 10.68
C LYS A 189 -14.64 -18.60 11.20
N GLU A 190 -15.37 -18.43 12.29
CA GLU A 190 -16.10 -19.52 12.90
C GLU A 190 -17.32 -19.93 12.08
N GLN A 191 -17.46 -21.24 11.84
CA GLN A 191 -18.62 -21.77 11.11
C GLN A 191 -19.92 -21.55 11.91
N PRO A 192 -21.01 -21.14 11.25
CA PRO A 192 -21.21 -21.01 9.81
C PRO A 192 -21.07 -19.58 9.25
N LEU A 193 -20.45 -18.63 9.99
CA LEU A 193 -20.34 -17.21 9.60
C LEU A 193 -19.77 -16.98 8.18
N PRO A 194 -18.67 -17.64 7.76
CA PRO A 194 -18.12 -17.44 6.42
C PRO A 194 -19.13 -17.73 5.30
N LEU A 195 -19.92 -18.80 5.47
CA LEU A 195 -20.92 -19.19 4.47
C LEU A 195 -22.01 -18.13 4.34
N HIS A 196 -22.51 -17.64 5.48
CA HIS A 196 -23.55 -16.61 5.51
C HIS A 196 -23.05 -15.24 5.08
N LEU A 197 -21.82 -14.88 5.40
CA LEU A 197 -21.19 -13.65 4.90
C LEU A 197 -21.14 -13.64 3.37
N ARG A 198 -20.71 -14.75 2.77
CA ARG A 198 -20.66 -14.91 1.32
C ARG A 198 -22.04 -14.88 0.68
N ALA A 199 -22.99 -15.67 1.17
CA ALA A 199 -24.35 -15.73 0.65
C ALA A 199 -25.07 -14.37 0.74
N LEU A 200 -24.87 -13.63 1.85
CA LEU A 200 -25.39 -12.27 2.02
C LEU A 200 -24.75 -11.32 0.99
N THR A 201 -23.43 -11.41 0.78
CA THR A 201 -22.75 -10.59 -0.24
C THR A 201 -23.25 -10.90 -1.64
N GLU A 202 -23.43 -12.16 -2.00
CA GLU A 202 -24.05 -12.57 -3.27
C GLU A 202 -25.47 -12.02 -3.43
N ARG A 203 -26.27 -12.03 -2.35
CA ARG A 203 -27.60 -11.41 -2.33
C ARG A 203 -27.52 -9.92 -2.69
N LEU A 204 -26.58 -9.17 -2.13
CA LEU A 204 -26.41 -7.75 -2.45
C LEU A 204 -26.21 -7.52 -3.94
N TYR A 205 -25.38 -8.34 -4.58
CA TYR A 205 -25.14 -8.24 -6.02
C TYR A 205 -26.40 -8.58 -6.82
N ARG A 206 -27.14 -9.64 -6.44
CA ARG A 206 -28.42 -9.99 -7.09
C ARG A 206 -29.43 -8.85 -6.99
N LEU A 207 -29.57 -8.21 -5.84
CA LEU A 207 -30.47 -7.07 -5.63
C LEU A 207 -30.13 -5.88 -6.51
N ARG A 208 -28.84 -5.69 -6.83
CA ARG A 208 -28.35 -4.66 -7.77
C ARG A 208 -28.33 -5.15 -9.22
N ARG A 209 -28.84 -6.34 -9.52
CA ARG A 209 -28.85 -6.98 -10.84
C ARG A 209 -27.44 -7.12 -11.44
N ILE A 210 -26.45 -7.37 -10.61
CA ILE A 210 -25.06 -7.60 -11.02
C ILE A 210 -24.90 -9.10 -11.26
N ASP A 211 -24.53 -9.46 -12.50
CA ASP A 211 -24.22 -10.85 -12.86
C ASP A 211 -22.83 -11.22 -12.33
N ALA A 212 -22.77 -12.20 -11.44
CA ALA A 212 -21.53 -12.66 -10.84
C ALA A 212 -20.52 -13.26 -11.84
N ASN A 213 -20.98 -13.70 -13.00
CA ASN A 213 -20.18 -14.37 -14.04
C ASN A 213 -19.85 -13.49 -15.26
N ARG A 214 -20.17 -12.21 -15.21
CA ARG A 214 -19.87 -11.24 -16.26
C ARG A 214 -19.10 -10.05 -15.68
N PHE A 215 -18.20 -9.49 -16.49
CA PHE A 215 -17.55 -8.24 -16.12
C PHE A 215 -18.59 -7.12 -16.00
N ALA A 216 -18.50 -6.36 -14.94
CA ALA A 216 -19.39 -5.24 -14.71
C ALA A 216 -19.05 -4.06 -15.63
N SER A 217 -20.06 -3.23 -15.90
CA SER A 217 -19.88 -1.97 -16.63
C SER A 217 -19.36 -0.87 -15.72
N SER A 218 -18.78 0.17 -16.31
CA SER A 218 -18.31 1.36 -15.59
C SER A 218 -19.42 2.07 -14.79
N ASN A 219 -20.69 1.91 -15.22
CA ASN A 219 -21.86 2.54 -14.59
C ASN A 219 -22.58 1.64 -13.58
N THR A 220 -21.98 0.50 -13.18
CA THR A 220 -22.58 -0.42 -12.23
C THR A 220 -22.85 0.28 -10.90
N ASP A 221 -24.09 0.15 -10.37
CA ASP A 221 -24.48 0.63 -9.05
C ASP A 221 -24.05 -0.40 -7.99
N TRP A 222 -22.86 -0.19 -7.43
CA TRP A 222 -22.27 -1.12 -6.47
C TRP A 222 -22.99 -1.09 -5.12
N PRO A 223 -23.18 -2.24 -4.46
CA PRO A 223 -23.63 -2.29 -3.08
C PRO A 223 -22.67 -1.53 -2.17
N THR A 224 -23.22 -1.06 -1.05
CA THR A 224 -22.46 -0.35 -0.01
C THR A 224 -22.44 -1.17 1.29
N VAL A 225 -21.58 -0.78 2.23
CA VAL A 225 -21.58 -1.35 3.58
C VAL A 225 -22.92 -1.10 4.29
N ARG A 226 -23.62 0.00 3.97
CA ARG A 226 -24.97 0.26 4.47
C ARG A 226 -25.99 -0.73 3.91
N ASP A 227 -25.90 -1.06 2.61
CA ASP A 227 -26.73 -2.11 2.01
C ASP A 227 -26.49 -3.46 2.71
N PHE A 228 -25.23 -3.80 2.97
CA PHE A 228 -24.88 -5.01 3.73
C PHE A 228 -25.59 -5.04 5.08
N LEU A 229 -25.47 -3.99 5.88
CA LEU A 229 -26.08 -3.91 7.20
C LEU A 229 -27.61 -4.03 7.14
N THR A 230 -28.26 -3.38 6.17
CA THR A 230 -29.73 -3.40 6.04
C THR A 230 -30.26 -4.73 5.54
N GLN A 231 -29.48 -5.53 4.82
CA GLN A 231 -29.90 -6.80 4.24
C GLN A 231 -29.67 -8.01 5.16
N ILE A 232 -29.02 -7.86 6.32
CA ILE A 232 -28.77 -8.97 7.25
C ILE A 232 -30.07 -9.64 7.69
N GLN A 233 -31.02 -8.88 8.22
CA GLN A 233 -32.29 -9.43 8.73
C GLN A 233 -33.17 -10.00 7.61
N PRO A 234 -33.41 -9.31 6.47
CA PRO A 234 -34.12 -9.89 5.33
C PRO A 234 -33.49 -11.19 4.84
N TYR A 235 -32.17 -11.24 4.70
CA TYR A 235 -31.47 -12.44 4.27
C TYR A 235 -31.69 -13.63 5.20
N LEU A 236 -31.52 -13.43 6.51
CA LEU A 236 -31.67 -14.51 7.49
C LEU A 236 -33.12 -15.02 7.55
N LYS A 237 -34.09 -14.13 7.35
CA LYS A 237 -35.51 -14.49 7.37
C LYS A 237 -35.98 -15.20 6.10
N GLU A 238 -35.50 -14.77 4.94
CA GLU A 238 -36.00 -15.16 3.64
C GLU A 238 -35.23 -16.30 2.98
N GLU A 239 -33.93 -16.36 3.21
CA GLU A 239 -33.04 -17.29 2.49
C GLU A 239 -32.44 -18.37 3.41
N THR A 240 -32.78 -18.40 4.70
CA THR A 240 -32.25 -19.43 5.62
C THR A 240 -33.35 -20.14 6.39
N CYS A 241 -33.12 -21.42 6.73
CA CYS A 241 -33.99 -22.25 7.55
C CYS A 241 -33.27 -22.63 8.86
N LEU A 242 -32.76 -21.62 9.58
CA LEU A 242 -31.98 -21.82 10.80
C LEU A 242 -32.88 -21.84 12.05
N SER A 243 -32.37 -22.45 13.14
CA SER A 243 -33.00 -22.32 14.44
C SER A 243 -32.98 -20.86 14.92
N ALA A 244 -34.00 -20.48 15.74
CA ALA A 244 -34.10 -19.10 16.23
C ALA A 244 -32.82 -18.62 16.94
N LYS A 245 -32.20 -19.51 17.75
CA LYS A 245 -30.93 -19.19 18.44
C LYS A 245 -29.80 -18.90 17.44
N LEU A 246 -29.59 -19.77 16.46
CA LEU A 246 -28.51 -19.60 15.47
C LEU A 246 -28.78 -18.36 14.61
N THR A 247 -30.03 -18.09 14.24
CA THR A 247 -30.40 -16.85 13.54
C THR A 247 -30.02 -15.61 14.33
N GLN A 248 -30.29 -15.61 15.64
CA GLN A 248 -29.98 -14.50 16.53
C GLN A 248 -28.46 -14.31 16.67
N ASP A 249 -27.70 -15.39 16.85
CA ASP A 249 -26.23 -15.37 16.98
C ASP A 249 -25.59 -14.81 15.71
N LEU A 250 -25.99 -15.32 14.54
CA LEU A 250 -25.51 -14.83 13.24
C LEU A 250 -25.88 -13.37 12.99
N ALA A 251 -27.13 -12.99 13.28
CA ALA A 251 -27.58 -11.61 13.16
C ALA A 251 -26.74 -10.67 14.04
N GLY A 252 -26.49 -11.07 15.27
CA GLY A 252 -25.65 -10.31 16.22
C GLY A 252 -24.24 -10.13 15.70
N ALA A 253 -23.60 -11.23 15.27
CA ALA A 253 -22.23 -11.21 14.76
C ALA A 253 -22.09 -10.35 13.51
N LEU A 254 -22.93 -10.54 12.49
CA LEU A 254 -22.87 -9.77 11.24
C LEU A 254 -23.24 -8.30 11.46
N THR A 255 -24.26 -8.01 12.30
CA THR A 255 -24.69 -6.63 12.57
C THR A 255 -23.62 -5.83 13.29
N SER A 256 -22.94 -6.41 14.29
CA SER A 256 -21.90 -5.69 15.03
C SER A 256 -20.74 -5.27 14.10
N ARG A 257 -20.32 -6.15 13.20
CA ARG A 257 -19.25 -5.86 12.21
C ARG A 257 -19.72 -4.88 11.13
N GLY A 258 -20.91 -5.09 10.60
CA GLY A 258 -21.52 -4.15 9.65
C GLY A 258 -21.69 -2.74 10.21
N ARG A 259 -22.04 -2.60 11.49
CA ARG A 259 -22.09 -1.29 12.17
C ARG A 259 -20.71 -0.67 12.31
N ALA A 260 -19.71 -1.43 12.73
CA ALA A 260 -18.34 -0.94 12.84
C ALA A 260 -17.85 -0.39 11.48
N LEU A 261 -18.02 -1.14 10.39
CA LEU A 261 -17.69 -0.68 9.06
C LEU A 261 -18.47 0.59 8.64
N CYS A 262 -19.76 0.68 8.95
CA CYS A 262 -20.59 1.87 8.64
C CYS A 262 -20.17 3.12 9.44
N GLN A 263 -19.52 2.95 10.58
CA GLN A 263 -19.04 4.07 11.40
C GLN A 263 -17.72 4.66 10.86
N ASN A 264 -16.97 3.88 10.09
CA ASN A 264 -15.73 4.37 9.49
C ASN A 264 -16.02 5.08 8.15
N PRO A 265 -15.72 6.39 8.02
CA PRO A 265 -15.99 7.16 6.80
C PRO A 265 -15.25 6.61 5.58
N ALA A 266 -14.16 5.87 5.75
CA ALA A 266 -13.44 5.24 4.66
C ALA A 266 -14.26 4.20 3.88
N PHE A 267 -15.31 3.63 4.47
CA PHE A 267 -16.13 2.57 3.86
C PHE A 267 -17.54 2.99 3.45
N THR A 268 -17.92 4.26 3.65
CA THR A 268 -19.30 4.71 3.46
C THR A 268 -19.66 5.11 2.03
N VAL A 269 -18.75 4.93 1.10
CA VAL A 269 -18.87 5.37 -0.29
C VAL A 269 -19.42 4.27 -1.21
N LYS A 270 -20.09 4.67 -2.30
CA LYS A 270 -20.46 3.75 -3.40
C LYS A 270 -19.29 3.35 -4.27
N ARG A 271 -18.38 4.26 -4.48
CA ARG A 271 -17.12 4.08 -5.17
C ARG A 271 -16.00 4.45 -4.20
N GLY A 272 -14.82 4.06 -4.50
CA GLY A 272 -13.64 4.39 -3.71
C GLY A 272 -12.43 4.08 -4.56
N LEU A 273 -11.25 3.99 -3.96
CA LEU A 273 -10.03 3.63 -4.66
C LEU A 273 -10.19 2.27 -5.35
N ALA A 274 -9.96 2.28 -6.65
CA ALA A 274 -9.89 1.11 -7.51
C ALA A 274 -8.42 0.82 -7.89
N ALA A 275 -8.17 -0.34 -8.49
CA ALA A 275 -6.82 -0.70 -8.94
C ALA A 275 -6.23 0.34 -9.91
N ASN A 276 -7.05 0.86 -10.83
CA ASN A 276 -6.60 1.86 -11.80
C ASN A 276 -6.13 3.16 -11.15
N ASP A 277 -6.69 3.53 -9.99
CA ASP A 277 -6.24 4.72 -9.25
C ASP A 277 -4.83 4.53 -8.67
N LEU A 278 -4.46 3.30 -8.35
CA LEU A 278 -3.14 2.94 -7.82
C LEU A 278 -2.12 2.67 -8.93
N LEU A 279 -2.57 2.06 -10.03
CA LEU A 279 -1.74 1.66 -11.17
C LEU A 279 -1.73 2.71 -12.30
N SER A 280 -2.31 3.91 -12.05
CA SER A 280 -2.36 4.97 -13.08
C SER A 280 -0.96 5.38 -13.49
N PHE A 281 -0.73 5.34 -14.81
CA PHE A 281 0.52 5.81 -15.42
C PHE A 281 0.62 7.32 -15.28
N GLY A 282 1.64 7.78 -14.58
CA GLY A 282 1.93 9.19 -14.40
C GLY A 282 2.91 9.38 -13.24
N ALA A 283 3.95 10.14 -13.45
CA ALA A 283 5.03 10.41 -12.51
C ALA A 283 4.54 11.11 -11.22
N ARG A 284 3.91 10.37 -10.31
CA ARG A 284 3.31 10.89 -9.08
C ARG A 284 3.53 9.93 -7.91
N ALA A 285 3.62 10.49 -6.73
CA ALA A 285 3.55 9.74 -5.49
C ALA A 285 2.13 9.84 -4.89
N LYS A 286 1.57 8.73 -4.45
CA LYS A 286 0.36 8.68 -3.62
C LYS A 286 0.74 8.13 -2.26
N VAL A 287 0.31 8.79 -1.21
CA VAL A 287 0.59 8.38 0.18
C VAL A 287 -0.72 7.99 0.83
N LEU A 288 -0.87 6.72 1.18
CA LEU A 288 -2.05 6.17 1.82
C LEU A 288 -1.80 6.11 3.33
N GLN A 289 -2.42 7.02 4.06
CA GLN A 289 -2.27 7.18 5.51
C GLN A 289 -3.25 6.23 6.22
N LEU A 290 -2.79 5.01 6.51
CA LEU A 290 -3.62 3.96 7.12
C LEU A 290 -3.68 4.08 8.65
N SER A 291 -2.74 4.81 9.27
CA SER A 291 -2.62 4.96 10.73
C SER A 291 -3.90 5.46 11.38
N ASP A 292 -4.58 6.42 10.73
CA ASP A 292 -5.78 7.07 11.27
C ASP A 292 -7.04 6.19 11.23
N LEU A 293 -6.99 5.09 10.48
CA LEU A 293 -8.09 4.12 10.41
C LEU A 293 -8.11 3.14 11.60
N GLY A 294 -7.02 3.10 12.35
CA GLY A 294 -6.79 2.06 13.36
C GLY A 294 -6.26 0.74 12.74
N PRO A 295 -5.71 -0.16 13.59
CA PRO A 295 -4.97 -1.34 13.10
C PRO A 295 -5.79 -2.28 12.21
N SER A 296 -7.02 -2.62 12.63
CA SER A 296 -7.88 -3.55 11.88
C SER A 296 -8.35 -2.95 10.55
N ASP A 297 -8.87 -1.73 10.58
CA ASP A 297 -9.40 -1.08 9.37
C ASP A 297 -8.26 -0.73 8.40
N GLY A 298 -7.10 -0.31 8.92
CA GLY A 298 -5.90 -0.08 8.11
C GLY A 298 -5.41 -1.36 7.41
N ALA A 299 -5.36 -2.48 8.14
CA ALA A 299 -5.01 -3.78 7.56
C ALA A 299 -6.06 -4.23 6.52
N PHE A 300 -7.34 -4.05 6.80
CA PHE A 300 -8.41 -4.37 5.86
C PHE A 300 -8.30 -3.57 4.55
N VAL A 301 -8.12 -2.26 4.64
CA VAL A 301 -7.88 -1.40 3.46
C VAL A 301 -6.64 -1.86 2.70
N GLY A 302 -5.53 -2.09 3.38
CA GLY A 302 -4.31 -2.58 2.77
C GLY A 302 -4.51 -3.89 2.01
N MET A 303 -5.21 -4.87 2.61
CA MET A 303 -5.53 -6.16 1.96
C MET A 303 -6.41 -5.96 0.73
N LEU A 304 -7.49 -5.18 0.82
CA LEU A 304 -8.38 -4.92 -0.30
C LEU A 304 -7.62 -4.26 -1.47
N LEU A 305 -6.81 -3.24 -1.19
CA LEU A 305 -6.06 -2.54 -2.23
C LEU A 305 -5.02 -3.44 -2.89
N LEU A 306 -4.33 -4.27 -2.11
CA LEU A 306 -3.36 -5.22 -2.64
C LEU A 306 -4.04 -6.28 -3.54
N LEU A 307 -5.17 -6.83 -3.10
CA LEU A 307 -5.97 -7.76 -3.92
C LEU A 307 -6.46 -7.12 -5.22
N ARG A 308 -6.93 -5.86 -5.17
CA ARG A 308 -7.33 -5.12 -6.36
C ARG A 308 -6.19 -5.05 -7.38
N VAL A 309 -5.00 -4.67 -6.91
CA VAL A 309 -3.79 -4.59 -7.74
C VAL A 309 -3.45 -5.96 -8.32
N MET A 310 -3.45 -7.02 -7.51
CA MET A 310 -3.17 -8.39 -7.97
C MET A 310 -4.19 -8.87 -9.02
N ARG A 311 -5.48 -8.61 -8.81
CA ARG A 311 -6.51 -9.01 -9.77
C ARG A 311 -6.42 -8.22 -11.07
N ALA A 312 -6.24 -6.92 -11.00
CA ALA A 312 -6.12 -6.05 -12.18
C ALA A 312 -4.85 -6.35 -12.97
N SER A 313 -3.73 -6.64 -12.31
CA SER A 313 -2.46 -6.92 -12.98
C SER A 313 -2.49 -8.13 -13.90
N ARG A 314 -3.35 -9.12 -13.61
CA ARG A 314 -3.53 -10.31 -14.48
C ARG A 314 -3.98 -9.97 -15.90
N SER A 315 -4.62 -8.82 -16.07
CA SER A 315 -5.05 -8.32 -17.39
C SER A 315 -3.99 -7.45 -18.08
N LEU A 316 -2.92 -7.06 -17.37
CA LEU A 316 -1.90 -6.15 -17.91
C LEU A 316 -0.86 -6.84 -18.78
N GLY A 317 -0.62 -8.15 -18.57
CA GLY A 317 0.48 -8.88 -19.20
C GLY A 317 1.86 -8.43 -18.70
N ALA A 318 2.92 -8.95 -19.30
CA ALA A 318 4.30 -8.57 -18.95
C ALA A 318 4.61 -7.12 -19.38
N ARG A 319 5.17 -6.33 -18.47
CA ARG A 319 5.48 -4.91 -18.68
C ARG A 319 6.79 -4.52 -17.98
N PRO A 320 7.47 -3.46 -18.49
CA PRO A 320 8.55 -2.82 -17.74
C PRO A 320 8.03 -2.22 -16.42
N LEU A 321 8.93 -1.96 -15.49
CA LEU A 321 8.60 -1.32 -14.22
C LEU A 321 7.86 0.02 -14.46
N HIS A 322 6.69 0.16 -13.89
CA HIS A 322 5.86 1.37 -14.01
C HIS A 322 5.29 1.86 -12.67
N THR A 323 5.23 0.99 -11.66
CA THR A 323 4.71 1.33 -10.35
C THR A 323 5.55 0.67 -9.25
N VAL A 324 5.85 1.41 -8.19
CA VAL A 324 6.50 0.87 -6.98
C VAL A 324 5.61 1.13 -5.77
N PHE A 325 5.28 0.07 -5.05
CA PHE A 325 4.63 0.15 -3.75
C PHE A 325 5.68 0.21 -2.65
N VAL A 326 5.60 1.21 -1.79
CA VAL A 326 6.42 1.35 -0.58
C VAL A 326 5.55 1.00 0.62
N VAL A 327 5.97 0.02 1.40
CA VAL A 327 5.28 -0.39 2.63
C VAL A 327 6.18 -0.03 3.81
N GLU A 328 5.82 1.05 4.51
CA GLU A 328 6.56 1.54 5.68
C GLU A 328 6.16 0.75 6.93
N GLU A 329 7.11 0.53 7.84
CA GLU A 329 6.89 -0.26 9.07
C GLU A 329 6.11 -1.55 8.79
N ALA A 330 6.56 -2.28 7.77
CA ALA A 330 5.84 -3.40 7.18
C ALA A 330 5.41 -4.46 8.21
N HIS A 331 6.21 -4.66 9.27
CA HIS A 331 5.87 -5.59 10.36
C HIS A 331 4.51 -5.28 11.00
N SER A 332 4.06 -4.02 10.99
CA SER A 332 2.76 -3.63 11.58
C SER A 332 1.55 -4.22 10.84
N LEU A 333 1.70 -4.51 9.54
CA LEU A 333 0.68 -5.18 8.71
C LEU A 333 0.93 -6.68 8.60
N LEU A 334 2.20 -7.09 8.59
CA LEU A 334 2.60 -8.45 8.29
C LEU A 334 2.60 -9.38 9.51
N ILE A 335 2.73 -8.83 10.72
CA ILE A 335 2.83 -9.60 11.96
C ILE A 335 1.71 -9.22 12.92
N ASP A 336 1.01 -10.21 13.42
CA ASP A 336 0.05 -10.04 14.49
C ASP A 336 0.79 -9.70 15.79
N GLN A 337 0.48 -8.53 16.35
CA GLN A 337 1.20 -7.99 17.52
C GLN A 337 0.98 -8.80 18.80
N MET A 338 -0.12 -9.55 18.88
CA MET A 338 -0.44 -10.36 20.06
C MET A 338 0.21 -11.73 20.01
N SER A 339 0.18 -12.40 18.85
CA SER A 339 0.69 -13.75 18.69
C SER A 339 2.12 -13.80 18.15
N GLY A 340 2.63 -12.72 17.58
CA GLY A 340 3.90 -12.69 16.87
C GLY A 340 3.91 -13.51 15.57
N GLN A 341 2.75 -13.98 15.10
CA GLN A 341 2.63 -14.83 13.91
C GLN A 341 2.34 -13.99 12.66
N PRO A 342 2.74 -14.48 11.47
CA PRO A 342 2.37 -13.84 10.22
C PRO A 342 0.86 -13.74 10.03
N THR A 343 0.38 -12.56 9.66
CA THR A 343 -1.03 -12.29 9.36
C THR A 343 -1.44 -12.91 8.01
N THR A 344 -2.72 -12.91 7.71
CA THR A 344 -3.20 -13.23 6.35
C THR A 344 -2.69 -12.21 5.33
N PHE A 345 -2.55 -10.94 5.74
CA PHE A 345 -1.92 -9.92 4.89
C PHE A 345 -0.48 -10.31 4.51
N ALA A 346 0.29 -10.90 5.42
CA ALA A 346 1.65 -11.36 5.12
C ALA A 346 1.68 -12.39 3.98
N ARG A 347 0.81 -13.39 4.04
CA ARG A 347 0.70 -14.41 2.98
C ARG A 347 0.29 -13.80 1.63
N LEU A 348 -0.65 -12.87 1.65
CA LEU A 348 -1.07 -12.15 0.47
C LEU A 348 0.06 -11.29 -0.10
N TYR A 349 0.82 -10.64 0.78
CA TYR A 349 1.95 -9.80 0.41
C TYR A 349 3.08 -10.62 -0.23
N GLU A 350 3.43 -11.78 0.34
CA GLU A 350 4.41 -12.70 -0.25
C GLU A 350 3.97 -13.20 -1.63
N SER A 351 2.68 -13.51 -1.81
CA SER A 351 2.11 -13.88 -3.11
C SER A 351 2.21 -12.71 -4.10
N ALA A 352 1.94 -11.48 -3.65
CA ALA A 352 2.07 -10.29 -4.48
C ALA A 352 3.51 -10.04 -4.94
N LEU A 353 4.49 -10.22 -4.06
CA LEU A 353 5.91 -10.15 -4.41
C LEU A 353 6.27 -11.17 -5.51
N ALA A 354 5.71 -12.39 -5.45
CA ALA A 354 5.98 -13.41 -6.45
C ALA A 354 5.30 -13.12 -7.80
N GLU A 355 4.04 -12.65 -7.80
CA GLU A 355 3.20 -12.53 -8.99
C GLU A 355 3.40 -11.20 -9.76
N LEU A 356 3.60 -10.08 -9.05
CA LEU A 356 3.46 -8.74 -9.63
C LEU A 356 4.71 -8.24 -10.38
N ARG A 357 5.85 -8.89 -10.17
CA ARG A 357 7.09 -8.58 -10.88
C ARG A 357 6.92 -8.56 -12.41
N ALA A 358 6.29 -9.59 -12.95
CA ALA A 358 6.07 -9.71 -14.40
C ALA A 358 5.17 -8.61 -14.96
N ALA A 359 4.24 -8.10 -14.14
CA ALA A 359 3.37 -6.99 -14.49
C ALA A 359 4.04 -5.62 -14.39
N GLY A 360 5.33 -5.54 -14.07
CA GLY A 360 6.07 -4.28 -13.92
C GLY A 360 5.73 -3.52 -12.63
N ILE A 361 5.36 -4.23 -11.58
CA ILE A 361 5.03 -3.67 -10.28
C ILE A 361 6.10 -4.13 -9.27
N GLY A 362 6.85 -3.16 -8.73
CA GLY A 362 7.86 -3.37 -7.71
C GLY A 362 7.33 -3.09 -6.30
N PHE A 363 8.00 -3.64 -5.28
CA PHE A 363 7.75 -3.33 -3.89
C PHE A 363 9.03 -2.89 -3.20
N ALA A 364 8.92 -1.90 -2.32
CA ALA A 364 9.96 -1.50 -1.38
C ALA A 364 9.40 -1.72 0.04
N THR A 365 9.84 -2.80 0.67
CA THR A 365 9.51 -3.11 2.07
C THR A 365 10.47 -2.36 2.98
N VAL A 366 9.96 -1.46 3.80
CA VAL A 366 10.77 -0.64 4.72
C VAL A 366 10.45 -1.05 6.15
N ASP A 367 11.48 -1.43 6.89
CA ASP A 367 11.29 -1.90 8.26
C ASP A 367 12.49 -1.59 9.15
N GLN A 368 12.26 -1.47 10.45
CA GLN A 368 13.32 -1.32 11.43
C GLN A 368 13.69 -2.65 12.11
N ARG A 369 12.86 -3.68 11.97
CA ARG A 369 12.99 -4.99 12.61
C ARG A 369 12.94 -6.14 11.59
N PRO A 370 13.96 -6.29 10.72
CA PRO A 370 13.96 -7.31 9.67
C PRO A 370 13.85 -8.75 10.20
N ALA A 371 14.24 -9.00 11.44
CA ALA A 371 14.06 -10.30 12.10
C ALA A 371 12.59 -10.70 12.28
N LEU A 372 11.65 -9.71 12.32
CA LEU A 372 10.21 -9.98 12.40
C LEU A 372 9.56 -10.20 11.03
N LEU A 373 10.21 -9.76 9.94
CA LEU A 373 9.62 -9.91 8.62
C LEU A 373 9.52 -11.39 8.23
N PRO A 374 8.41 -11.80 7.61
CA PRO A 374 8.30 -13.14 7.05
C PRO A 374 9.46 -13.46 6.10
N ALA A 375 9.97 -14.69 6.16
CA ALA A 375 11.15 -15.09 5.37
C ALA A 375 10.96 -14.89 3.86
N GLY A 376 9.74 -15.07 3.36
CA GLY A 376 9.39 -14.84 1.96
C GLY A 376 9.54 -13.38 1.53
N VAL A 377 9.37 -12.42 2.42
CA VAL A 377 9.58 -10.98 2.12
C VAL A 377 11.07 -10.72 1.87
N LEU A 378 11.93 -11.21 2.75
CA LEU A 378 13.38 -11.04 2.61
C LEU A 378 13.93 -11.79 1.39
N SER A 379 13.46 -13.01 1.12
CA SER A 379 13.94 -13.84 0.01
C SER A 379 13.47 -13.31 -1.35
N ASN A 380 12.26 -12.80 -1.46
CA ASN A 380 11.73 -12.25 -2.70
C ASN A 380 12.22 -10.82 -3.02
N SER A 381 12.82 -10.12 -2.05
CA SER A 381 13.43 -8.81 -2.30
C SER A 381 14.88 -8.98 -2.77
N VAL A 382 15.11 -8.92 -4.08
CA VAL A 382 16.46 -9.11 -4.66
C VAL A 382 17.42 -8.03 -4.18
N THR A 383 16.98 -6.78 -4.12
CA THR A 383 17.80 -5.65 -3.64
C THR A 383 17.56 -5.43 -2.15
N LYS A 384 18.66 -5.27 -1.40
CA LYS A 384 18.59 -4.96 0.03
C LYS A 384 19.43 -3.74 0.35
N LEU A 385 18.84 -2.76 1.03
CA LEU A 385 19.50 -1.58 1.56
C LEU A 385 19.50 -1.66 3.07
N ALA A 386 20.60 -2.11 3.65
CA ALA A 386 20.77 -2.21 5.08
C ALA A 386 21.47 -0.95 5.62
N LEU A 387 20.77 -0.16 6.40
CA LEU A 387 21.31 0.94 7.19
C LEU A 387 21.79 0.40 8.54
N ALA A 388 22.40 1.27 9.38
CA ALA A 388 22.96 0.82 10.65
C ALA A 388 21.90 0.12 11.53
N SER A 389 22.27 -1.04 12.07
CA SER A 389 21.50 -1.80 13.06
C SER A 389 22.44 -2.29 14.15
N THR A 390 22.07 -2.11 15.42
CA THR A 390 22.84 -2.60 16.60
C THR A 390 22.26 -3.90 17.14
N HIS A 391 21.01 -4.25 16.80
CA HIS A 391 20.36 -5.46 17.29
C HIS A 391 20.90 -6.70 16.60
N GLY A 392 21.32 -7.71 17.37
CA GLY A 392 21.98 -8.93 16.83
C GLY A 392 21.09 -9.71 15.88
N ASP A 393 19.83 -9.97 16.27
CA ASP A 393 18.90 -10.76 15.46
C ASP A 393 18.60 -10.09 14.11
N ASP A 394 18.46 -8.75 14.09
CA ASP A 394 18.22 -8.00 12.87
C ASP A 394 19.44 -8.07 11.92
N ARG A 395 20.64 -7.99 12.48
CA ARG A 395 21.89 -8.17 11.69
C ARG A 395 21.97 -9.57 11.11
N ASN A 396 21.67 -10.59 11.93
CA ASN A 396 21.70 -11.98 11.51
C ASN A 396 20.65 -12.25 10.41
N ALA A 397 19.45 -11.72 10.55
CA ALA A 397 18.40 -11.87 9.55
C ALA A 397 18.84 -11.29 8.18
N ILE A 398 19.45 -10.10 8.19
CA ILE A 398 19.96 -9.48 6.95
C ILE A 398 21.20 -10.21 6.43
N ALA A 399 22.13 -10.60 7.28
CA ALA A 399 23.33 -11.37 6.86
C ALA A 399 22.93 -12.67 6.18
N LYS A 400 21.98 -13.42 6.77
CA LYS A 400 21.41 -14.64 6.18
C LYS A 400 20.71 -14.36 4.85
N ALA A 401 19.91 -13.32 4.77
CA ALA A 401 19.20 -12.95 3.55
C ALA A 401 20.13 -12.47 2.41
N LEU A 402 21.35 -12.06 2.73
CA LEU A 402 22.40 -11.66 1.80
C LEU A 402 23.41 -12.76 1.53
N ALA A 403 23.21 -13.95 2.07
CA ALA A 403 24.17 -15.08 2.02
C ALA A 403 25.60 -14.67 2.45
N LEU A 404 25.70 -13.75 3.42
CA LEU A 404 26.98 -13.37 4.00
C LEU A 404 27.36 -14.45 5.02
N SER A 405 28.62 -14.93 4.94
CA SER A 405 29.20 -15.78 5.98
C SER A 405 29.14 -15.06 7.34
N GLU A 406 28.88 -15.81 8.40
CA GLU A 406 28.99 -15.27 9.77
C GLU A 406 30.37 -14.62 9.95
N PRO A 407 30.45 -13.48 10.65
CA PRO A 407 31.70 -12.76 10.86
C PRO A 407 32.71 -13.52 11.70
#